data_d24e82d80d1d8ce83dd5a2acc5a644c3
#
_entry.id   d24e82d80d1d8ce83dd5a2acc5a644c3
#
_cell.length_a   1.000
_cell.length_b   1.000
_cell.length_c   1.000
_cell.angle_alpha   90.00
_cell.angle_beta   90.00
_cell.angle_gamma   90.00
#
_symmetry.space_group_name_H-M   'P 1'
#
loop_
_entity.id
_entity.type
_entity.pdbx_description
1 polymer ?
#
loop_
_entity_poly.entity_id
_entity_poly.type
_entity_poly.pdbx_seq_one_letter_code
_entity_poly.pdbx_strand_id
1 'polypeptide(L)'
;MKLIPEWYEHQYCLIAWPCNKDLYGKIINKARDEVANVINEIAKTEHVIVLSNKEDINEIQNKTDHKNIDIIECKLDDSWMRDIAPIFYNEDEKLKSISFEFNGYGKYPDYLNDNKISKFISSYLNIPTITSDLVIEGGAITYDDKKNLFSTKNVIFNKNRKQKHNSEYIIKELKLLFDLNYIFLFENGLMEDDTDGHVDNLLCPIGKNQYLIATTHKLDPNYEILEKNKADLIKFFKDTTQTFDLIEIPLPSKKKINNKNIISSYINFYFSKNKIILPKFNVKEDNEVKLTFENLFPNREIIMLETENINYGGGNIHCITMNVPKI
;
A
#
# COMPACT_ATOMS: atom_id res chain seq x y z
N MET A 1 13.50 -10.50 -13.59
CA MET A 1 13.31 -9.51 -12.50
C MET A 1 12.72 -10.22 -11.30
N LYS A 2 13.13 -9.92 -10.06
CA LYS A 2 12.59 -10.56 -8.85
C LYS A 2 12.03 -9.49 -7.92
N LEU A 3 10.74 -9.53 -7.65
CA LEU A 3 10.12 -8.67 -6.65
C LEU A 3 10.73 -8.93 -5.27
N ILE A 4 10.86 -7.88 -4.46
CA ILE A 4 11.48 -7.93 -3.13
C ILE A 4 10.36 -7.73 -2.11
N PRO A 5 10.01 -8.77 -1.32
CA PRO A 5 8.93 -8.67 -0.35
C PRO A 5 9.11 -7.54 0.66
N GLU A 6 8.00 -6.92 1.07
CA GLU A 6 8.01 -5.72 1.92
C GLU A 6 8.54 -5.94 3.34
N TRP A 7 8.60 -7.18 3.83
CA TRP A 7 9.17 -7.49 5.15
C TRP A 7 10.70 -7.58 5.16
N TYR A 8 11.37 -7.39 3.99
CA TYR A 8 12.82 -7.33 3.89
C TYR A 8 13.35 -5.97 4.36
N GLU A 9 14.69 -5.83 4.46
CA GLU A 9 15.29 -4.56 4.89
C GLU A 9 15.07 -3.46 3.85
N HIS A 10 14.73 -2.26 4.33
CA HIS A 10 14.56 -1.07 3.51
C HIS A 10 15.76 -0.14 3.60
N GLN A 11 16.04 0.55 2.51
CA GLN A 11 17.00 1.65 2.49
C GLN A 11 16.29 2.97 2.84
N TYR A 12 15.09 3.19 2.29
CA TYR A 12 14.28 4.39 2.50
C TYR A 12 12.80 4.04 2.61
N CYS A 13 12.06 4.91 3.33
CA CYS A 13 10.62 5.04 3.20
C CYS A 13 10.29 6.30 2.41
N LEU A 14 9.49 6.19 1.35
CA LEU A 14 8.98 7.32 0.57
C LEU A 14 7.59 7.67 1.07
N ILE A 15 7.31 8.97 1.26
CA ILE A 15 6.00 9.49 1.63
C ILE A 15 5.69 10.73 0.78
N ALA A 16 4.45 10.91 0.35
CA ALA A 16 3.96 12.15 -0.24
C ALA A 16 3.14 12.94 0.77
N TRP A 17 3.37 14.26 0.83
CA TRP A 17 2.64 15.12 1.76
C TRP A 17 1.22 15.41 1.28
N PRO A 18 0.19 15.35 2.15
CA PRO A 18 -1.19 15.63 1.77
C PRO A 18 -1.37 17.03 1.19
N CYS A 19 -1.75 17.12 -0.08
CA CYS A 19 -1.90 18.37 -0.80
C CYS A 19 -3.29 18.56 -1.44
N ASN A 20 -4.08 17.50 -1.59
CA ASN A 20 -5.39 17.53 -2.21
C ASN A 20 -6.46 18.16 -1.29
N LYS A 21 -6.68 19.49 -1.48
CA LYS A 21 -7.64 20.23 -0.67
C LYS A 21 -9.10 19.86 -0.98
N ASP A 22 -9.40 19.38 -2.18
CA ASP A 22 -10.76 18.98 -2.56
C ASP A 22 -11.14 17.66 -1.87
N LEU A 23 -10.18 16.74 -1.73
CA LEU A 23 -10.36 15.48 -1.02
C LEU A 23 -10.55 15.68 0.50
N TYR A 24 -9.63 16.41 1.11
CA TYR A 24 -9.60 16.57 2.58
C TYR A 24 -10.44 17.74 3.10
N GLY A 25 -10.71 18.76 2.29
CA GLY A 25 -11.46 19.93 2.68
C GLY A 25 -10.91 20.58 3.96
N LYS A 26 -11.80 20.81 4.94
CA LYS A 26 -11.44 21.45 6.22
C LYS A 26 -10.54 20.59 7.14
N ILE A 27 -10.41 19.30 6.87
CA ILE A 27 -9.62 18.40 7.72
C ILE A 27 -8.18 18.19 7.23
N ILE A 28 -7.77 18.83 6.15
CA ILE A 28 -6.43 18.63 5.57
C ILE A 28 -5.31 18.83 6.59
N ASN A 29 -5.42 19.82 7.48
CA ASN A 29 -4.39 20.06 8.51
C ASN A 29 -4.32 18.89 9.51
N LYS A 30 -5.44 18.25 9.83
CA LYS A 30 -5.47 17.06 10.69
C LYS A 30 -4.84 15.86 10.00
N ALA A 31 -5.13 15.65 8.70
CA ALA A 31 -4.48 14.61 7.92
C ALA A 31 -2.95 14.84 7.86
N ARG A 32 -2.51 16.10 7.69
CA ARG A 32 -1.09 16.49 7.73
C ARG A 32 -0.45 16.21 9.08
N ASP A 33 -1.15 16.46 10.20
CA ASP A 33 -0.66 16.14 11.55
C ASP A 33 -0.48 14.62 11.72
N GLU A 34 -1.42 13.81 11.23
CA GLU A 34 -1.32 12.35 11.27
C GLU A 34 -0.19 11.82 10.39
N VAL A 35 -0.02 12.36 9.16
CA VAL A 35 1.10 11.99 8.28
C VAL A 35 2.44 12.40 8.90
N ALA A 36 2.54 13.58 9.55
CA ALA A 36 3.73 13.98 10.26
C ALA A 36 4.08 13.02 11.41
N ASN A 37 3.07 12.51 12.15
CA ASN A 37 3.28 11.49 13.17
C ASN A 37 3.82 10.18 12.59
N VAL A 38 3.30 9.75 11.42
CA VAL A 38 3.81 8.57 10.71
C VAL A 38 5.27 8.78 10.28
N ILE A 39 5.59 9.93 9.67
CA ILE A 39 6.94 10.32 9.27
C ILE A 39 7.89 10.27 10.46
N ASN A 40 7.54 10.97 11.55
CA ASN A 40 8.38 11.06 12.75
C ASN A 40 8.62 9.69 13.39
N GLU A 41 7.61 8.79 13.40
CA GLU A 41 7.76 7.47 13.99
C GLU A 41 8.66 6.57 13.13
N ILE A 42 8.52 6.59 11.81
CA ILE A 42 9.38 5.84 10.88
C ILE A 42 10.81 6.38 10.93
N ALA A 43 10.98 7.70 10.96
CA ALA A 43 12.29 8.37 10.96
C ALA A 43 13.17 8.04 12.18
N LYS A 44 12.60 7.54 13.27
CA LYS A 44 13.38 7.06 14.42
C LYS A 44 14.32 5.91 14.07
N THR A 45 13.99 5.11 13.06
CA THR A 45 14.71 3.86 12.74
C THR A 45 15.05 3.70 11.26
N GLU A 46 14.46 4.49 10.39
CA GLU A 46 14.57 4.40 8.93
C GLU A 46 14.69 5.79 8.32
N HIS A 47 15.39 5.93 7.22
CA HIS A 47 15.47 7.22 6.52
C HIS A 47 14.21 7.46 5.69
N VAL A 48 13.56 8.61 5.89
CA VAL A 48 12.30 8.98 5.23
C VAL A 48 12.58 10.08 4.21
N ILE A 49 12.08 9.88 3.00
CA ILE A 49 12.09 10.89 1.94
C ILE A 49 10.66 11.37 1.74
N VAL A 50 10.41 12.65 2.02
CA VAL A 50 9.10 13.27 1.91
C VAL A 50 9.04 14.11 0.63
N LEU A 51 8.15 13.76 -0.28
CA LEU A 51 7.86 14.55 -1.47
C LEU A 51 6.76 15.57 -1.14
N SER A 52 6.93 16.79 -1.61
CA SER A 52 6.02 17.89 -1.27
C SER A 52 5.97 18.97 -2.33
N ASN A 53 4.82 19.59 -2.48
CA ASN A 53 4.70 20.87 -3.18
C ASN A 53 5.51 21.94 -2.44
N LYS A 54 6.02 22.91 -3.19
CA LYS A 54 6.90 23.96 -2.66
C LYS A 54 6.32 24.74 -1.49
N GLU A 55 5.05 25.05 -1.56
CA GLU A 55 4.32 25.82 -0.55
C GLU A 55 4.19 25.11 0.81
N ASP A 56 4.31 23.79 0.82
CA ASP A 56 4.09 22.97 2.02
C ASP A 56 5.41 22.65 2.78
N ILE A 57 6.59 22.94 2.18
CA ILE A 57 7.92 22.58 2.75
C ILE A 57 8.11 23.14 4.16
N ASN A 58 7.79 24.41 4.37
CA ASN A 58 7.93 25.05 5.68
C ASN A 58 7.01 24.39 6.75
N GLU A 59 5.80 23.97 6.35
CA GLU A 59 4.90 23.28 7.26
C GLU A 59 5.46 21.92 7.67
N ILE A 60 6.01 21.16 6.72
CA ILE A 60 6.65 19.86 6.99
C ILE A 60 7.81 20.04 7.96
N GLN A 61 8.70 20.99 7.70
CA GLN A 61 9.85 21.29 8.57
C GLN A 61 9.44 21.64 10.01
N ASN A 62 8.28 22.30 10.19
CA ASN A 62 7.76 22.65 11.51
C ASN A 62 7.08 21.48 12.23
N LYS A 63 6.59 20.47 11.48
CA LYS A 63 5.87 19.31 12.03
C LYS A 63 6.76 18.06 12.17
N THR A 64 7.94 18.07 11.55
CA THR A 64 8.89 16.97 11.58
C THR A 64 10.23 17.47 12.12
N ASP A 65 10.82 16.74 13.04
CA ASP A 65 12.02 17.19 13.78
C ASP A 65 13.18 16.17 13.74
N HIS A 66 13.07 15.13 12.94
CA HIS A 66 14.05 14.06 12.91
C HIS A 66 15.11 14.24 11.81
N LYS A 67 16.39 14.02 12.18
CA LYS A 67 17.54 14.14 11.26
C LYS A 67 17.54 13.15 10.08
N ASN A 68 16.73 12.08 10.16
CA ASN A 68 16.61 11.07 9.13
C ASN A 68 15.46 11.39 8.14
N ILE A 69 15.17 12.67 7.90
CA ILE A 69 14.12 13.11 7.01
C ILE A 69 14.71 14.03 5.94
N ASP A 70 14.56 13.66 4.69
CA ASP A 70 14.81 14.54 3.56
C ASP A 70 13.49 15.01 2.97
N ILE A 71 13.36 16.31 2.71
CA ILE A 71 12.19 16.92 2.08
C ILE A 71 12.56 17.34 0.67
N ILE A 72 11.83 16.86 -0.32
CA ILE A 72 12.10 17.09 -1.73
C ILE A 72 10.94 17.83 -2.36
N GLU A 73 11.26 18.99 -2.98
CA GLU A 73 10.28 19.72 -3.77
C GLU A 73 9.91 18.92 -5.02
N CYS A 74 8.62 18.61 -5.15
CA CYS A 74 8.07 17.93 -6.31
C CYS A 74 6.58 18.27 -6.44
N LYS A 75 6.11 18.52 -7.66
CA LYS A 75 4.67 18.74 -7.88
C LYS A 75 3.89 17.46 -7.67
N LEU A 76 2.88 17.53 -6.80
CA LEU A 76 1.96 16.45 -6.46
C LEU A 76 0.52 16.89 -6.70
N ASP A 77 -0.32 15.95 -7.10
CA ASP A 77 -1.77 16.12 -7.18
C ASP A 77 -2.44 15.53 -5.91
N ASP A 78 -1.89 14.42 -5.37
CA ASP A 78 -2.34 13.82 -4.10
C ASP A 78 -1.18 13.15 -3.33
N SER A 79 -1.49 12.38 -2.29
CA SER A 79 -0.51 11.85 -1.31
C SER A 79 -0.37 10.33 -1.28
N TRP A 80 -0.92 9.61 -2.26
CA TRP A 80 -0.95 8.15 -2.27
C TRP A 80 0.34 7.56 -2.82
N MET A 81 1.44 7.69 -2.03
CA MET A 81 2.79 7.31 -2.46
C MET A 81 2.89 5.86 -2.90
N ARG A 82 2.15 4.95 -2.29
CA ARG A 82 2.12 3.53 -2.67
C ARG A 82 1.77 3.35 -4.14
N ASP A 83 0.86 4.16 -4.65
CA ASP A 83 0.28 4.00 -5.98
C ASP A 83 1.01 4.75 -7.08
N ILE A 84 1.70 5.83 -6.71
CA ILE A 84 2.41 6.71 -7.65
C ILE A 84 3.92 6.46 -7.72
N ALA A 85 4.49 5.72 -6.75
CA ALA A 85 5.90 5.35 -6.73
C ALA A 85 6.21 4.20 -7.72
N PRO A 86 7.48 4.01 -8.10
CA PRO A 86 7.87 2.85 -8.90
C PRO A 86 7.78 1.55 -8.08
N ILE A 87 7.57 0.42 -8.76
CA ILE A 87 7.75 -0.90 -8.16
C ILE A 87 9.23 -1.27 -8.26
N PHE A 88 9.82 -1.60 -7.11
CA PHE A 88 11.23 -1.99 -7.03
C PHE A 88 11.43 -3.49 -7.18
N TYR A 89 12.52 -3.89 -7.83
CA TYR A 89 12.88 -5.29 -8.01
C TYR A 89 14.39 -5.48 -8.02
N ASN A 90 14.81 -6.71 -7.74
CA ASN A 90 16.21 -7.13 -7.86
C ASN A 90 16.45 -7.77 -9.22
N GLU A 91 17.52 -7.37 -9.89
CA GLU A 91 18.04 -8.03 -11.08
C GLU A 91 19.58 -7.95 -11.05
N ASP A 92 20.22 -9.12 -11.09
CA ASP A 92 21.69 -9.25 -11.03
C ASP A 92 22.30 -8.55 -9.78
N GLU A 93 21.69 -8.78 -8.61
CA GLU A 93 22.11 -8.17 -7.32
C GLU A 93 22.10 -6.63 -7.33
N LYS A 94 21.27 -6.04 -8.18
CA LYS A 94 21.08 -4.59 -8.27
C LYS A 94 19.63 -4.22 -8.10
N LEU A 95 19.42 -3.15 -7.34
CA LEU A 95 18.10 -2.53 -7.25
C LEU A 95 17.78 -1.84 -8.56
N LYS A 96 16.64 -2.20 -9.11
CA LYS A 96 16.05 -1.59 -10.31
C LYS A 96 14.58 -1.28 -10.04
N SER A 97 13.95 -0.55 -10.92
CA SER A 97 12.54 -0.18 -10.78
C SER A 97 11.78 -0.29 -12.10
N ILE A 98 10.48 -0.41 -11.99
CA ILE A 98 9.55 -0.31 -13.10
C ILE A 98 8.54 0.80 -12.82
N SER A 99 8.35 1.69 -13.80
CA SER A 99 7.34 2.74 -13.79
C SER A 99 6.15 2.27 -14.62
N PHE A 100 5.03 2.00 -13.95
CA PHE A 100 3.73 1.79 -14.56
C PHE A 100 3.04 3.14 -14.82
N GLU A 101 2.05 3.15 -15.71
CA GLU A 101 1.18 4.31 -15.88
C GLU A 101 0.23 4.44 -14.69
N PHE A 102 0.05 5.67 -14.21
CA PHE A 102 -0.96 6.04 -13.22
C PHE A 102 -1.96 7.00 -13.85
N ASN A 103 -3.25 6.75 -13.69
CA ASN A 103 -4.30 7.53 -14.32
C ASN A 103 -5.39 8.01 -13.36
N GLY A 104 -5.04 8.21 -12.07
CA GLY A 104 -5.99 8.64 -11.04
C GLY A 104 -7.10 7.61 -10.82
N TYR A 105 -6.75 6.32 -10.80
CA TYR A 105 -7.69 5.19 -10.70
C TYR A 105 -8.76 5.18 -11.82
N GLY A 106 -8.54 5.98 -12.88
CA GLY A 106 -9.50 6.21 -13.95
C GLY A 106 -10.74 7.01 -13.55
N LYS A 107 -10.74 7.61 -12.37
CA LYS A 107 -11.85 8.36 -11.74
C LYS A 107 -11.53 9.83 -11.51
N TYR A 108 -10.30 10.11 -11.10
CA TYR A 108 -9.87 11.46 -10.73
C TYR A 108 -9.17 12.14 -11.90
N PRO A 109 -9.54 13.39 -12.25
CA PRO A 109 -8.96 14.09 -13.40
C PRO A 109 -7.55 14.62 -13.12
N ASP A 110 -7.24 14.94 -11.86
CA ASP A 110 -5.98 15.52 -11.43
C ASP A 110 -5.02 14.40 -11.01
N TYR A 111 -4.15 13.98 -11.92
CA TYR A 111 -3.16 12.90 -11.70
C TYR A 111 -1.88 13.09 -12.54
N LEU A 112 -1.83 14.14 -13.35
CA LEU A 112 -0.73 14.28 -14.33
C LEU A 112 0.63 14.53 -13.68
N ASN A 113 0.68 15.12 -12.49
CA ASN A 113 1.91 15.27 -11.74
C ASN A 113 2.26 13.94 -11.07
N ASP A 114 1.29 13.28 -10.46
CA ASP A 114 1.46 11.99 -9.79
C ASP A 114 1.96 10.90 -10.75
N ASN A 115 1.48 10.86 -12.00
CA ASN A 115 1.99 9.93 -13.03
C ASN A 115 3.48 10.12 -13.37
N LYS A 116 4.10 11.22 -12.97
CA LYS A 116 5.53 11.46 -13.18
C LYS A 116 6.40 11.04 -12.01
N ILE A 117 5.80 10.81 -10.82
CA ILE A 117 6.52 10.58 -9.57
C ILE A 117 7.38 9.33 -9.64
N SER A 118 6.89 8.25 -10.22
CA SER A 118 7.64 7.01 -10.38
C SER A 118 9.00 7.23 -11.08
N LYS A 119 9.00 7.93 -12.22
CA LYS A 119 10.23 8.26 -12.97
C LYS A 119 11.11 9.27 -12.22
N PHE A 120 10.50 10.26 -11.58
CA PHE A 120 11.20 11.25 -10.77
C PHE A 120 11.97 10.59 -9.62
N ILE A 121 11.32 9.73 -8.84
CA ILE A 121 11.95 8.99 -7.72
C ILE A 121 13.11 8.12 -8.23
N SER A 122 12.88 7.35 -9.29
CA SER A 122 13.93 6.49 -9.85
C SER A 122 15.15 7.30 -10.28
N SER A 123 14.95 8.45 -10.92
CA SER A 123 16.03 9.36 -11.31
C SER A 123 16.74 9.98 -10.11
N TYR A 124 15.97 10.45 -9.11
CA TYR A 124 16.51 11.04 -7.89
C TYR A 124 17.41 10.08 -7.10
N LEU A 125 16.97 8.81 -7.00
CA LEU A 125 17.71 7.76 -6.30
C LEU A 125 18.80 7.11 -7.17
N ASN A 126 18.97 7.54 -8.42
CA ASN A 126 19.87 6.92 -9.41
C ASN A 126 19.60 5.41 -9.60
N ILE A 127 18.33 5.00 -9.56
CA ILE A 127 17.89 3.62 -9.76
C ILE A 127 17.51 3.44 -11.23
N PRO A 128 18.14 2.50 -11.97
CA PRO A 128 17.74 2.20 -13.34
C PRO A 128 16.27 1.79 -13.40
N THR A 129 15.50 2.41 -14.29
CA THR A 129 14.06 2.18 -14.44
C THR A 129 13.69 1.81 -15.86
N ILE A 130 12.77 0.87 -16.00
CA ILE A 130 12.05 0.61 -17.22
C ILE A 130 10.63 1.15 -17.12
N THR A 131 9.97 1.36 -18.25
CA THR A 131 8.58 1.83 -18.30
C THR A 131 7.69 0.76 -18.89
N SER A 132 6.48 0.64 -18.35
CA SER A 132 5.41 -0.18 -18.88
C SER A 132 4.20 0.71 -19.17
N ASP A 133 3.44 0.38 -20.19
CA ASP A 133 2.19 1.07 -20.53
C ASP A 133 0.95 0.44 -19.88
N LEU A 134 1.17 -0.54 -19.00
CA LEU A 134 0.13 -1.04 -18.11
C LEU A 134 -0.20 -0.01 -17.03
N VAL A 135 -1.48 0.10 -16.69
CA VAL A 135 -1.94 0.91 -15.55
C VAL A 135 -2.01 0.01 -14.33
N ILE A 136 -1.03 0.11 -13.44
CA ILE A 136 -0.91 -0.72 -12.22
C ILE A 136 -0.47 0.17 -11.06
N GLU A 137 -1.29 0.24 -10.04
CA GLU A 137 -0.95 0.91 -8.78
C GLU A 137 -0.22 -0.05 -7.85
N GLY A 138 0.69 0.46 -7.00
CA GLY A 138 1.42 -0.36 -6.03
C GLY A 138 0.50 -1.05 -5.01
N GLY A 139 -0.56 -0.37 -4.56
CA GLY A 139 -1.56 -0.96 -3.65
C GLY A 139 -2.47 -2.01 -4.31
N ALA A 140 -2.50 -2.02 -5.65
CA ALA A 140 -3.24 -3.03 -6.42
C ALA A 140 -2.58 -4.41 -6.40
N ILE A 141 -1.30 -4.52 -6.02
CA ILE A 141 -0.54 -5.77 -6.04
C ILE A 141 0.18 -6.00 -4.71
N THR A 142 0.22 -7.24 -4.27
CA THR A 142 1.14 -7.70 -3.22
C THR A 142 1.77 -9.03 -3.65
N TYR A 143 2.91 -9.39 -3.07
CA TYR A 143 3.68 -10.54 -3.55
C TYR A 143 4.50 -11.18 -2.43
N ASP A 144 4.81 -12.44 -2.61
CA ASP A 144 5.62 -13.22 -1.67
C ASP A 144 7.00 -13.58 -2.21
N ASP A 145 7.79 -14.27 -1.39
CA ASP A 145 9.13 -14.76 -1.75
C ASP A 145 9.12 -16.04 -2.62
N LYS A 146 7.93 -16.62 -2.88
CA LYS A 146 7.73 -17.78 -3.76
C LYS A 146 7.39 -17.40 -5.20
N LYS A 147 7.46 -16.12 -5.53
CA LYS A 147 7.07 -15.56 -6.83
C LYS A 147 5.58 -15.70 -7.12
N ASN A 148 4.74 -15.61 -6.09
CA ASN A 148 3.31 -15.40 -6.26
C ASN A 148 3.00 -13.93 -6.19
N LEU A 149 2.15 -13.46 -7.09
CA LEU A 149 1.56 -12.12 -7.05
C LEU A 149 0.07 -12.27 -6.79
N PHE A 150 -0.44 -11.42 -5.92
CA PHE A 150 -1.84 -11.34 -5.53
C PHE A 150 -2.42 -9.98 -5.91
N SER A 151 -3.64 -9.98 -6.42
CA SER A 151 -4.40 -8.77 -6.77
C SER A 151 -5.89 -9.08 -6.76
N THR A 152 -6.70 -8.14 -7.25
CA THR A 152 -8.14 -8.35 -7.49
C THR A 152 -8.47 -8.20 -8.96
N LYS A 153 -9.49 -8.93 -9.43
CA LYS A 153 -10.01 -8.80 -10.81
C LYS A 153 -10.61 -7.41 -11.02
N ASN A 154 -11.26 -6.89 -9.98
CA ASN A 154 -11.91 -5.59 -10.01
C ASN A 154 -10.93 -4.44 -10.29
N VAL A 155 -9.65 -4.57 -9.89
CA VAL A 155 -8.63 -3.56 -10.19
C VAL A 155 -7.96 -3.85 -11.53
N ILE A 156 -7.36 -5.04 -11.69
CA ILE A 156 -6.52 -5.36 -12.86
C ILE A 156 -7.30 -5.28 -14.17
N PHE A 157 -8.59 -5.65 -14.15
CA PHE A 157 -9.44 -5.68 -15.33
C PHE A 157 -10.51 -4.60 -15.36
N ASN A 158 -10.39 -3.59 -14.46
CA ASN A 158 -11.37 -2.53 -14.39
C ASN A 158 -11.34 -1.64 -15.65
N LYS A 159 -12.52 -1.40 -16.20
CA LYS A 159 -12.68 -0.51 -17.37
C LYS A 159 -12.25 0.94 -17.05
N ASN A 160 -12.34 1.36 -15.80
CA ASN A 160 -11.90 2.70 -15.37
C ASN A 160 -10.41 2.92 -15.64
N ARG A 161 -9.58 1.87 -15.47
CA ARG A 161 -8.12 1.96 -15.72
C ARG A 161 -7.79 2.22 -17.19
N LYS A 162 -8.77 2.02 -18.11
CA LYS A 162 -8.57 2.24 -19.56
C LYS A 162 -7.32 1.55 -20.08
N GLN A 163 -7.08 0.31 -19.61
CA GLN A 163 -5.96 -0.50 -20.07
C GLN A 163 -5.94 -0.56 -21.60
N LYS A 164 -4.77 -0.39 -22.19
CA LYS A 164 -4.57 -0.50 -23.65
C LYS A 164 -4.64 -1.96 -24.13
N HIS A 165 -4.49 -2.90 -23.20
CA HIS A 165 -4.35 -4.33 -23.45
C HIS A 165 -5.50 -5.12 -22.83
N ASN A 166 -5.77 -6.30 -23.38
CA ASN A 166 -6.73 -7.23 -22.81
C ASN A 166 -6.16 -7.94 -21.56
N SER A 167 -7.03 -8.57 -20.80
CA SER A 167 -6.68 -9.26 -19.55
C SER A 167 -5.64 -10.37 -19.74
N GLU A 168 -5.67 -11.10 -20.84
CA GLU A 168 -4.70 -12.16 -21.13
C GLU A 168 -3.29 -11.60 -21.32
N TYR A 169 -3.17 -10.51 -22.07
CA TYR A 169 -1.89 -9.81 -22.24
C TYR A 169 -1.37 -9.27 -20.91
N ILE A 170 -2.22 -8.63 -20.09
CA ILE A 170 -1.81 -8.07 -18.79
C ILE A 170 -1.23 -9.16 -17.90
N ILE A 171 -1.91 -10.30 -17.77
CA ILE A 171 -1.45 -11.43 -16.96
C ILE A 171 -0.14 -12.00 -17.49
N LYS A 172 -0.02 -12.16 -18.80
CA LYS A 172 1.20 -12.67 -19.44
C LYS A 172 2.37 -11.71 -19.20
N GLU A 173 2.14 -10.40 -19.39
CA GLU A 173 3.17 -9.38 -19.23
C GLU A 173 3.66 -9.30 -17.78
N LEU A 174 2.76 -9.27 -16.78
CA LEU A 174 3.14 -9.29 -15.37
C LEU A 174 3.95 -10.55 -15.01
N LYS A 175 3.57 -11.72 -15.53
CA LYS A 175 4.33 -12.95 -15.31
C LYS A 175 5.75 -12.88 -15.87
N LEU A 176 5.91 -12.30 -17.05
CA LEU A 176 7.21 -12.16 -17.71
C LEU A 176 8.07 -11.11 -17.01
N LEU A 177 7.50 -9.94 -16.70
CA LEU A 177 8.19 -8.83 -16.06
C LEU A 177 8.80 -9.22 -14.71
N PHE A 178 8.07 -9.98 -13.91
CA PHE A 178 8.49 -10.31 -12.54
C PHE A 178 8.89 -11.76 -12.34
N ASP A 179 9.00 -12.54 -13.42
CA ASP A 179 9.37 -13.97 -13.36
C ASP A 179 8.50 -14.74 -12.35
N LEU A 180 7.16 -14.55 -12.45
CA LEU A 180 6.20 -15.09 -11.50
C LEU A 180 5.86 -16.55 -11.79
N ASN A 181 5.75 -17.34 -10.72
CA ASN A 181 5.20 -18.68 -10.78
C ASN A 181 3.68 -18.62 -10.96
N TYR A 182 3.02 -17.82 -10.14
CA TYR A 182 1.56 -17.70 -10.14
C TYR A 182 1.11 -16.25 -9.97
N ILE A 183 -0.06 -15.95 -10.56
CA ILE A 183 -0.85 -14.75 -10.25
C ILE A 183 -2.19 -15.24 -9.73
N PHE A 184 -2.52 -14.89 -8.49
CA PHE A 184 -3.82 -15.13 -7.90
C PHE A 184 -4.64 -13.84 -7.88
N LEU A 185 -5.86 -13.90 -8.37
CA LEU A 185 -6.78 -12.77 -8.40
C LEU A 185 -8.03 -13.06 -7.59
N PHE A 186 -8.20 -12.34 -6.49
CA PHE A 186 -9.48 -12.29 -5.80
C PHE A 186 -10.58 -11.80 -6.74
N GLU A 187 -11.78 -12.34 -6.60
CA GLU A 187 -12.90 -11.89 -7.43
C GLU A 187 -13.24 -10.43 -7.17
N ASN A 188 -13.34 -10.04 -5.89
CA ASN A 188 -13.70 -8.70 -5.47
C ASN A 188 -12.79 -8.19 -4.35
N GLY A 189 -12.60 -6.85 -4.31
CA GLY A 189 -12.10 -6.11 -3.16
C GLY A 189 -13.18 -5.80 -2.14
N LEU A 190 -12.88 -4.92 -1.18
CA LEU A 190 -13.87 -4.44 -0.23
C LEU A 190 -14.92 -3.56 -0.94
N MET A 191 -16.16 -3.62 -0.46
CA MET A 191 -17.23 -2.76 -0.97
C MET A 191 -16.92 -1.29 -0.67
N GLU A 192 -17.33 -0.42 -1.58
CA GLU A 192 -17.16 1.04 -1.47
C GLU A 192 -15.68 1.51 -1.45
N ASP A 193 -14.75 0.67 -1.91
CA ASP A 193 -13.35 1.05 -2.08
C ASP A 193 -13.20 1.98 -3.29
N ASP A 194 -12.73 3.21 -3.04
CA ASP A 194 -12.52 4.22 -4.08
C ASP A 194 -11.50 3.77 -5.14
N THR A 195 -10.61 2.83 -4.80
CA THR A 195 -9.62 2.24 -5.71
C THR A 195 -10.16 1.05 -6.51
N ASP A 196 -11.44 0.71 -6.39
CA ASP A 196 -12.09 -0.47 -6.97
C ASP A 196 -11.67 -1.81 -6.34
N GLY A 197 -11.00 -1.78 -5.18
CA GLY A 197 -10.69 -2.97 -4.38
C GLY A 197 -9.22 -3.36 -4.40
N HIS A 198 -8.35 -2.47 -3.97
CA HIS A 198 -6.93 -2.76 -3.79
C HIS A 198 -6.71 -3.94 -2.84
N VAL A 199 -5.73 -4.78 -3.19
CA VAL A 199 -5.41 -6.00 -2.42
C VAL A 199 -4.72 -5.68 -1.09
N ASP A 200 -4.10 -4.53 -0.93
CA ASP A 200 -3.43 -4.08 0.30
C ASP A 200 -4.38 -3.84 1.48
N ASN A 201 -5.69 -3.90 1.23
CA ASN A 201 -6.73 -3.94 2.26
C ASN A 201 -7.23 -5.36 2.58
N LEU A 202 -6.82 -6.38 1.79
CA LEU A 202 -7.31 -7.75 1.85
C LEU A 202 -6.29 -8.76 2.31
N LEU A 203 -5.05 -8.64 1.80
CA LEU A 203 -3.99 -9.63 1.96
C LEU A 203 -2.64 -8.96 2.10
N CYS A 204 -1.85 -9.45 3.06
CA CYS A 204 -0.43 -9.11 3.19
C CYS A 204 0.38 -10.37 3.48
N PRO A 205 1.26 -10.83 2.55
CA PRO A 205 2.28 -11.82 2.87
C PRO A 205 3.28 -11.26 3.88
N ILE A 206 3.67 -12.09 4.88
CA ILE A 206 4.57 -11.65 5.95
C ILE A 206 5.81 -12.53 6.11
N GLY A 207 6.08 -13.39 5.13
CA GLY A 207 7.18 -14.34 5.15
C GLY A 207 6.83 -15.67 5.85
N LYS A 208 7.75 -16.63 5.81
CA LYS A 208 7.60 -17.95 6.42
C LYS A 208 6.29 -18.69 6.04
N ASN A 209 5.81 -18.48 4.83
CA ASN A 209 4.53 -18.99 4.31
C ASN A 209 3.30 -18.46 5.07
N GLN A 210 3.41 -17.36 5.77
CA GLN A 210 2.33 -16.72 6.52
C GLN A 210 1.75 -15.56 5.73
N TYR A 211 0.42 -15.44 5.80
CA TYR A 211 -0.34 -14.43 5.09
C TYR A 211 -1.42 -13.87 6.02
N LEU A 212 -1.43 -12.56 6.23
CA LEU A 212 -2.54 -11.88 6.89
C LEU A 212 -3.69 -11.75 5.88
N ILE A 213 -4.89 -12.15 6.30
CA ILE A 213 -6.10 -12.02 5.46
C ILE A 213 -7.19 -11.30 6.22
N ALA A 214 -7.84 -10.33 5.58
CA ALA A 214 -8.93 -9.58 6.15
C ALA A 214 -10.16 -10.47 6.39
N THR A 215 -10.78 -10.32 7.56
CA THR A 215 -12.04 -10.97 7.92
C THR A 215 -13.00 -9.97 8.56
N THR A 216 -14.26 -10.35 8.71
CA THR A 216 -15.23 -9.53 9.41
C THR A 216 -16.36 -10.39 9.97
N HIS A 217 -17.25 -9.80 10.79
CA HIS A 217 -18.38 -10.52 11.35
C HIS A 217 -19.55 -10.63 10.36
N LYS A 218 -20.43 -11.62 10.57
CA LYS A 218 -21.53 -11.98 9.64
C LYS A 218 -22.52 -10.87 9.27
N LEU A 219 -22.61 -9.83 10.08
CA LEU A 219 -23.49 -8.69 9.81
C LEU A 219 -22.83 -7.58 9.00
N ASP A 220 -21.53 -7.70 8.70
CA ASP A 220 -20.82 -6.74 7.88
C ASP A 220 -21.14 -6.96 6.40
N PRO A 221 -21.35 -5.90 5.61
CA PRO A 221 -21.59 -6.01 4.16
C PRO A 221 -20.49 -6.75 3.40
N ASN A 222 -19.25 -6.71 3.89
CA ASN A 222 -18.10 -7.39 3.28
C ASN A 222 -17.99 -8.87 3.66
N TYR A 223 -18.84 -9.40 4.54
CA TYR A 223 -18.68 -10.76 5.07
C TYR A 223 -18.60 -11.83 3.96
N GLU A 224 -19.59 -11.85 3.08
CA GLU A 224 -19.66 -12.87 2.01
C GLU A 224 -18.47 -12.75 1.02
N ILE A 225 -18.03 -11.52 0.75
CA ILE A 225 -16.87 -11.26 -0.11
C ILE A 225 -15.61 -11.83 0.54
N LEU A 226 -15.36 -11.54 1.81
CA LEU A 226 -14.15 -11.95 2.51
C LEU A 226 -14.11 -13.46 2.76
N GLU A 227 -15.22 -14.09 3.12
CA GLU A 227 -15.28 -15.56 3.24
C GLU A 227 -15.03 -16.26 1.91
N LYS A 228 -15.58 -15.74 0.80
CA LYS A 228 -15.30 -16.27 -0.53
C LYS A 228 -13.83 -16.08 -0.89
N ASN A 229 -13.27 -14.88 -0.69
CA ASN A 229 -11.87 -14.60 -0.95
C ASN A 229 -10.94 -15.55 -0.18
N LYS A 230 -11.23 -15.79 1.11
CA LYS A 230 -10.48 -16.74 1.95
C LYS A 230 -10.57 -18.17 1.39
N ALA A 231 -11.77 -18.63 1.04
CA ALA A 231 -11.97 -19.97 0.49
C ALA A 231 -11.24 -20.16 -0.85
N ASP A 232 -11.30 -19.18 -1.74
CA ASP A 232 -10.64 -19.21 -3.04
C ASP A 232 -9.10 -19.21 -2.90
N LEU A 233 -8.56 -18.44 -1.94
CA LEU A 233 -7.13 -18.43 -1.64
C LEU A 233 -6.64 -19.76 -1.05
N ILE A 234 -7.39 -20.36 -0.13
CA ILE A 234 -7.10 -21.70 0.41
C ILE A 234 -7.09 -22.75 -0.72
N LYS A 235 -8.06 -22.67 -1.61
CA LYS A 235 -8.13 -23.56 -2.77
C LYS A 235 -6.91 -23.39 -3.68
N PHE A 236 -6.52 -22.15 -3.98
CA PHE A 236 -5.32 -21.83 -4.78
C PHE A 236 -4.06 -22.46 -4.20
N PHE A 237 -3.79 -22.30 -2.90
CA PHE A 237 -2.61 -22.89 -2.28
C PHE A 237 -2.63 -24.42 -2.30
N LYS A 238 -3.79 -25.04 -2.11
CA LYS A 238 -3.96 -26.51 -2.20
C LYS A 238 -3.72 -27.00 -3.64
N ASP A 239 -4.33 -26.35 -4.63
CA ASP A 239 -4.20 -26.72 -6.03
C ASP A 239 -2.77 -26.58 -6.55
N THR A 240 -2.01 -25.63 -6.00
CA THR A 240 -0.59 -25.40 -6.32
C THR A 240 0.37 -26.13 -5.39
N THR A 241 -0.13 -26.96 -4.48
CA THR A 241 0.66 -27.74 -3.50
C THR A 241 1.61 -26.91 -2.65
N GLN A 242 1.24 -25.66 -2.37
CA GLN A 242 2.04 -24.76 -1.56
C GLN A 242 1.66 -24.86 -0.08
N THR A 243 2.66 -24.82 0.79
CA THR A 243 2.44 -24.64 2.24
C THR A 243 2.04 -23.20 2.52
N PHE A 244 1.06 -23.02 3.40
CA PHE A 244 0.56 -21.70 3.81
C PHE A 244 0.01 -21.73 5.22
N ASP A 245 0.03 -20.58 5.87
CA ASP A 245 -0.62 -20.30 7.16
C ASP A 245 -1.37 -18.97 7.02
N LEU A 246 -2.70 -19.01 7.14
CA LEU A 246 -3.56 -17.84 7.04
C LEU A 246 -3.89 -17.32 8.44
N ILE A 247 -3.52 -16.08 8.70
CA ILE A 247 -3.82 -15.38 9.95
C ILE A 247 -4.93 -14.37 9.65
N GLU A 248 -6.08 -14.58 10.28
CA GLU A 248 -7.24 -13.74 10.10
C GLU A 248 -7.12 -12.45 10.91
N ILE A 249 -7.28 -11.32 10.24
CA ILE A 249 -7.25 -9.98 10.84
C ILE A 249 -8.62 -9.35 10.66
N PRO A 250 -9.33 -9.02 11.75
CA PRO A 250 -10.66 -8.44 11.64
C PRO A 250 -10.60 -7.04 11.02
N LEU A 251 -11.59 -6.67 10.22
CA LEU A 251 -11.81 -5.28 9.86
C LEU A 251 -12.26 -4.49 11.09
N PRO A 252 -11.85 -3.22 11.24
CA PRO A 252 -12.35 -2.39 12.33
C PRO A 252 -13.86 -2.16 12.21
N SER A 253 -14.55 -2.12 13.34
CA SER A 253 -16.00 -1.90 13.38
C SER A 253 -16.44 -0.48 12.98
N LYS A 254 -15.49 0.46 12.89
CA LYS A 254 -15.73 1.84 12.45
C LYS A 254 -15.91 1.90 10.93
N LYS A 255 -17.09 2.30 10.48
CA LYS A 255 -17.45 2.34 9.06
C LYS A 255 -17.70 3.74 8.52
N LYS A 256 -17.73 4.76 9.39
CA LYS A 256 -18.01 6.14 8.99
C LYS A 256 -17.15 7.14 9.73
N ILE A 257 -16.68 8.14 9.01
CA ILE A 257 -16.07 9.35 9.54
C ILE A 257 -16.83 10.54 8.96
N ASN A 258 -17.35 11.42 9.82
CA ASN A 258 -18.13 12.61 9.40
C ASN A 258 -19.26 12.27 8.39
N ASN A 259 -20.00 11.18 8.63
CA ASN A 259 -21.04 10.62 7.76
C ASN A 259 -20.58 10.09 6.38
N LYS A 260 -19.30 10.15 6.04
CA LYS A 260 -18.74 9.46 4.86
C LYS A 260 -18.48 8.00 5.22
N ASN A 261 -18.91 7.07 4.38
CA ASN A 261 -18.48 5.69 4.46
C ASN A 261 -16.97 5.63 4.18
N ILE A 262 -16.26 4.79 4.92
CA ILE A 262 -14.82 4.63 4.80
C ILE A 262 -14.44 3.18 4.71
N ILE A 263 -13.39 2.91 3.95
CA ILE A 263 -12.71 1.64 3.95
C ILE A 263 -11.59 1.69 4.99
N SER A 264 -11.57 0.71 5.87
CA SER A 264 -10.57 0.61 6.93
C SER A 264 -10.08 -0.82 7.05
N SER A 265 -8.77 -0.99 7.08
CA SER A 265 -8.15 -2.30 7.26
C SER A 265 -6.86 -2.16 8.06
N TYR A 266 -6.65 -3.05 9.05
CA TYR A 266 -5.38 -3.15 9.75
C TYR A 266 -4.28 -3.77 8.88
N ILE A 267 -4.64 -4.43 7.78
CA ILE A 267 -3.69 -4.96 6.80
C ILE A 267 -2.99 -3.82 6.04
N ASN A 268 -3.57 -2.62 6.04
CA ASN A 268 -2.98 -1.43 5.42
C ASN A 268 -1.95 -0.77 6.36
N PHE A 269 -0.92 -1.54 6.77
CA PHE A 269 0.17 -1.14 7.68
C PHE A 269 1.51 -1.02 6.95
N TYR A 270 2.53 -0.52 7.62
CA TYR A 270 3.88 -0.40 7.07
C TYR A 270 4.89 -1.22 7.87
N PHE A 271 5.72 -2.00 7.15
CA PHE A 271 6.93 -2.63 7.70
C PHE A 271 8.04 -1.59 7.79
N SER A 272 8.38 -1.12 8.97
CA SER A 272 9.61 -0.35 9.18
C SER A 272 10.74 -1.26 9.63
N LYS A 273 11.97 -0.78 9.68
CA LYS A 273 13.17 -1.58 9.94
C LYS A 273 13.06 -2.56 11.11
N ASN A 274 12.65 -2.08 12.28
CA ASN A 274 12.46 -2.88 13.51
C ASN A 274 11.09 -2.63 14.15
N LYS A 275 10.15 -2.08 13.40
CA LYS A 275 8.80 -1.74 13.85
C LYS A 275 7.78 -2.18 12.83
N ILE A 276 6.55 -2.29 13.29
CA ILE A 276 5.34 -2.32 12.46
C ILE A 276 4.54 -1.08 12.80
N ILE A 277 4.22 -0.27 11.79
CA ILE A 277 3.39 0.92 11.99
C ILE A 277 1.98 0.58 11.54
N LEU A 278 1.09 0.40 12.52
CA LEU A 278 -0.30 0.01 12.34
C LEU A 278 -1.25 1.21 12.43
N PRO A 279 -2.32 1.25 11.62
CA PRO A 279 -3.40 2.19 11.84
C PRO A 279 -4.17 1.85 13.13
N LYS A 280 -4.63 2.91 13.82
CA LYS A 280 -5.48 2.84 14.99
C LYS A 280 -6.82 3.53 14.71
N PHE A 281 -7.91 2.83 14.96
CA PHE A 281 -9.25 3.29 14.64
C PHE A 281 -10.09 3.68 15.86
N ASN A 282 -9.53 3.53 17.09
CA ASN A 282 -10.21 3.79 18.37
C ASN A 282 -11.47 2.94 18.55
N VAL A 283 -11.34 1.66 18.21
CA VAL A 283 -12.37 0.61 18.33
C VAL A 283 -11.87 -0.57 19.15
N LYS A 284 -12.77 -1.46 19.54
CA LYS A 284 -12.42 -2.63 20.40
C LYS A 284 -11.42 -3.59 19.76
N GLU A 285 -11.42 -3.70 18.43
CA GLU A 285 -10.52 -4.56 17.67
C GLU A 285 -9.06 -4.12 17.76
N ASP A 286 -8.76 -2.84 18.04
CA ASP A 286 -7.38 -2.31 18.11
C ASP A 286 -6.48 -3.14 19.05
N ASN A 287 -6.98 -3.49 20.22
CA ASN A 287 -6.19 -4.24 21.22
C ASN A 287 -5.95 -5.70 20.79
N GLU A 288 -6.94 -6.36 20.23
CA GLU A 288 -6.83 -7.73 19.72
C GLU A 288 -5.81 -7.79 18.58
N VAL A 289 -5.91 -6.87 17.64
CA VAL A 289 -4.99 -6.79 16.50
C VAL A 289 -3.59 -6.49 16.97
N LYS A 290 -3.40 -5.54 17.90
CA LYS A 290 -2.08 -5.24 18.46
C LYS A 290 -1.43 -6.48 19.04
N LEU A 291 -2.14 -7.24 19.90
CA LEU A 291 -1.63 -8.47 20.50
C LEU A 291 -1.30 -9.54 19.44
N THR A 292 -2.13 -9.65 18.40
CA THR A 292 -1.85 -10.57 17.29
C THR A 292 -0.54 -10.21 16.60
N PHE A 293 -0.32 -8.92 16.28
CA PHE A 293 0.91 -8.48 15.66
C PHE A 293 2.14 -8.61 16.58
N GLU A 294 2.02 -8.35 17.87
CA GLU A 294 3.09 -8.58 18.86
C GLU A 294 3.53 -10.05 18.88
N ASN A 295 2.60 -10.98 18.78
CA ASN A 295 2.89 -12.41 18.71
C ASN A 295 3.53 -12.83 17.38
N LEU A 296 3.07 -12.26 16.25
CA LEU A 296 3.59 -12.57 14.92
C LEU A 296 5.00 -11.99 14.69
N PHE A 297 5.28 -10.84 15.27
CA PHE A 297 6.52 -10.09 15.07
C PHE A 297 7.26 -9.83 16.39
N PRO A 298 7.69 -10.86 17.13
CA PRO A 298 8.28 -10.71 18.46
C PRO A 298 9.59 -9.89 18.48
N ASN A 299 10.21 -9.71 17.31
CA ASN A 299 11.44 -8.93 17.15
C ASN A 299 11.19 -7.52 16.59
N ARG A 300 9.93 -7.10 16.46
CA ARG A 300 9.54 -5.77 15.98
C ARG A 300 8.64 -5.09 17.00
N GLU A 301 8.86 -3.82 17.23
CA GLU A 301 7.97 -3.00 18.06
C GLU A 301 6.68 -2.70 17.29
N ILE A 302 5.51 -2.90 17.91
CA ILE A 302 4.22 -2.62 17.30
C ILE A 302 3.73 -1.25 17.73
N ILE A 303 3.72 -0.32 16.80
CA ILE A 303 3.28 1.05 16.99
C ILE A 303 1.94 1.26 16.32
N MET A 304 0.92 1.65 17.10
CA MET A 304 -0.37 2.03 16.56
C MET A 304 -0.50 3.56 16.54
N LEU A 305 -0.80 4.11 15.37
CA LEU A 305 -0.98 5.54 15.15
C LEU A 305 -2.42 5.86 14.74
N GLU A 306 -2.97 6.93 15.30
CA GLU A 306 -4.28 7.44 14.87
C GLU A 306 -4.17 7.97 13.44
N THR A 307 -5.05 7.50 12.57
CA THR A 307 -5.05 7.77 11.13
C THR A 307 -6.45 8.06 10.61
N GLU A 308 -7.33 8.59 11.47
CA GLU A 308 -8.72 8.85 11.13
C GLU A 308 -8.88 9.81 9.94
N ASN A 309 -8.04 10.84 9.89
CA ASN A 309 -8.13 11.86 8.85
C ASN A 309 -7.43 11.42 7.55
N ILE A 310 -6.36 10.63 7.64
CA ILE A 310 -5.79 9.93 6.48
C ILE A 310 -6.84 8.99 5.89
N ASN A 311 -7.49 8.20 6.73
CA ASN A 311 -8.49 7.22 6.32
C ASN A 311 -9.73 7.88 5.70
N TYR A 312 -10.11 9.08 6.13
CA TYR A 312 -11.15 9.88 5.47
C TYR A 312 -10.82 10.16 4.00
N GLY A 313 -9.56 10.31 3.66
CA GLY A 313 -9.08 10.46 2.28
C GLY A 313 -9.25 9.21 1.40
N GLY A 314 -9.48 8.04 1.99
CA GLY A 314 -9.72 6.80 1.24
C GLY A 314 -8.62 5.75 1.33
N GLY A 315 -7.53 6.00 2.07
CA GLY A 315 -6.42 5.07 2.28
C GLY A 315 -5.92 5.07 3.72
N ASN A 316 -4.79 4.40 3.99
CA ASN A 316 -4.17 4.40 5.30
C ASN A 316 -2.64 4.37 5.21
N ILE A 317 -1.94 3.88 6.22
CA ILE A 317 -0.48 3.94 6.37
C ILE A 317 0.24 3.30 5.19
N HIS A 318 -0.19 2.12 4.72
CA HIS A 318 0.40 1.48 3.56
C HIS A 318 0.25 2.33 2.29
N CYS A 319 -0.95 2.90 2.08
CA CYS A 319 -1.25 3.71 0.89
C CYS A 319 -0.40 4.99 0.79
N ILE A 320 -0.03 5.61 1.93
CA ILE A 320 0.79 6.82 1.96
C ILE A 320 2.29 6.55 1.97
N THR A 321 2.72 5.29 2.05
CA THR A 321 4.12 4.90 2.17
C THR A 321 4.56 3.98 1.03
N MET A 322 5.83 4.09 0.63
CA MET A 322 6.46 3.12 -0.26
C MET A 322 7.87 2.81 0.23
N ASN A 323 8.17 1.54 0.42
CA ASN A 323 9.49 1.09 0.80
C ASN A 323 10.45 1.03 -0.40
N VAL A 324 11.64 1.56 -0.25
CA VAL A 324 12.77 1.31 -1.15
C VAL A 324 13.61 0.20 -0.56
N PRO A 325 13.63 -0.99 -1.17
CA PRO A 325 14.36 -2.12 -0.61
C PRO A 325 15.87 -1.87 -0.58
N LYS A 326 16.54 -2.51 0.38
CA LYS A 326 17.99 -2.63 0.41
C LYS A 326 18.37 -3.97 -0.21
N ILE A 327 19.38 -3.95 -1.10
CA ILE A 327 19.99 -5.14 -1.71
C ILE A 327 21.34 -5.43 -1.11
#